data_d9b3d111603ec4baed7c2ebfb1c4fc2f
#
_entry.id   d9b3d111603ec4baed7c2ebfb1c4fc2f
#
_cell.length_a   1.000
_cell.length_b   1.000
_cell.length_c   1.000
_cell.angle_alpha   90.00
_cell.angle_beta   90.00
_cell.angle_gamma   90.00
#
_symmetry.space_group_name_H-M   'P 1'
#
loop_
_entity.id
_entity.type
_entity.pdbx_description
1 polymer ?
#
loop_
_entity_poly.entity_id
_entity_poly.type
_entity_poly.pdbx_seq_one_letter_code
_entity_poly.pdbx_strand_id
1 'polypeptide(L)'
;LPDGRGSTLFDEFLIGMSGVPSRFKEGMLVLSGDVLLLFNPLQIDAQFSGAAAISMKSPAEIGKDHGVFLNDGTDHVKKFLHKQPLDTLLNLGAVNDQGNVDLDTGAVLCDANLVSALFSLISDHGEVNEKKYQMFVNEQSRISFYGDFLYPLASDSTLEQYYNEQPEGTYCEELMVCRKKIWETLCKFQMKLVCLSPAEFIHFGTTTELLKLLTEEINDYEFLDWKPVVCANRAI
;
A
#
# COMPACT_ATOMS: atom_id res chain seq x y z
N LEU A 1 -22.11 3.62 11.43
CA LEU A 1 -22.90 4.04 10.26
C LEU A 1 -23.60 5.38 10.53
N PRO A 2 -23.99 6.15 9.50
CA PRO A 2 -24.67 7.44 9.67
C PRO A 2 -25.98 7.37 10.47
N ASP A 3 -26.59 6.21 10.56
CA ASP A 3 -27.81 5.93 11.32
C ASP A 3 -27.57 5.54 12.80
N GLY A 4 -26.33 5.66 13.28
CA GLY A 4 -25.93 5.38 14.65
C GLY A 4 -25.75 3.89 14.98
N ARG A 5 -25.88 2.99 14.01
CA ARG A 5 -25.55 1.58 14.18
C ARG A 5 -24.05 1.36 14.08
N GLY A 6 -23.53 0.37 14.81
CA GLY A 6 -22.17 -0.10 14.63
C GLY A 6 -21.98 -0.67 13.21
N SER A 7 -20.79 -0.49 12.65
CA SER A 7 -20.37 -1.12 11.39
C SER A 7 -19.26 -2.14 11.65
N THR A 8 -19.13 -3.09 10.75
CA THR A 8 -17.96 -3.97 10.67
C THR A 8 -16.96 -3.42 9.67
N LEU A 9 -15.70 -3.87 9.73
CA LEU A 9 -14.71 -3.57 8.68
C LEU A 9 -15.21 -3.97 7.28
N PHE A 10 -16.03 -5.03 7.21
CA PHE A 10 -16.59 -5.48 5.95
C PHE A 10 -17.64 -4.50 5.40
N ASP A 11 -18.49 -3.91 6.25
CA ASP A 11 -19.46 -2.90 5.85
C ASP A 11 -18.74 -1.65 5.32
N GLU A 12 -17.71 -1.18 6.05
CA GLU A 12 -16.90 -0.02 5.63
C GLU A 12 -16.17 -0.29 4.30
N PHE A 13 -15.65 -1.50 4.13
CA PHE A 13 -15.03 -1.91 2.87
C PHE A 13 -16.04 -1.85 1.71
N LEU A 14 -17.24 -2.41 1.88
CA LEU A 14 -18.27 -2.40 0.83
C LEU A 14 -18.74 -0.97 0.49
N ILE A 15 -18.91 -0.12 1.50
CA ILE A 15 -19.28 1.29 1.31
C ILE A 15 -18.17 2.03 0.57
N GLY A 16 -16.94 1.94 1.05
CA GLY A 16 -15.78 2.58 0.43
C GLY A 16 -15.53 2.12 -1.01
N MET A 17 -15.79 0.84 -1.28
CA MET A 17 -15.61 0.25 -2.60
C MET A 17 -16.76 0.55 -3.57
N SER A 18 -17.89 1.07 -3.13
CA SER A 18 -19.10 1.21 -3.96
C SER A 18 -18.88 2.04 -5.24
N GLY A 19 -17.95 3.00 -5.23
CA GLY A 19 -17.60 3.83 -6.39
C GLY A 19 -16.53 3.25 -7.31
N VAL A 20 -15.78 2.22 -6.90
CA VAL A 20 -14.65 1.66 -7.64
C VAL A 20 -15.07 0.66 -8.72
N PRO A 21 -16.07 -0.25 -8.51
CA PRO A 21 -16.42 -1.30 -9.46
C PRO A 21 -16.90 -0.79 -10.82
N SER A 22 -17.42 0.43 -10.90
CA SER A 22 -17.87 1.01 -12.18
C SER A 22 -16.72 1.26 -13.16
N ARG A 23 -15.48 1.35 -12.66
CA ARG A 23 -14.28 1.69 -13.41
C ARG A 23 -13.27 0.55 -13.50
N PHE A 24 -13.17 -0.23 -12.43
CA PHE A 24 -12.28 -1.37 -12.32
C PHE A 24 -13.10 -2.66 -12.26
N LYS A 25 -13.22 -3.34 -13.38
CA LYS A 25 -14.16 -4.48 -13.55
C LYS A 25 -13.58 -5.82 -13.15
N GLU A 26 -12.29 -6.02 -13.34
CA GLU A 26 -11.62 -7.30 -13.11
C GLU A 26 -10.26 -7.07 -12.47
N GLY A 27 -10.01 -7.72 -11.33
CA GLY A 27 -8.75 -7.62 -10.62
C GLY A 27 -8.93 -7.61 -9.11
N MET A 28 -7.96 -7.05 -8.41
CA MET A 28 -7.93 -6.97 -6.96
C MET A 28 -7.52 -5.57 -6.53
N LEU A 29 -8.19 -5.04 -5.51
CA LEU A 29 -7.75 -3.85 -4.79
C LEU A 29 -7.20 -4.29 -3.43
N VAL A 30 -5.98 -3.91 -3.14
CA VAL A 30 -5.34 -4.05 -1.83
C VAL A 30 -5.39 -2.70 -1.15
N LEU A 31 -5.81 -2.66 0.11
CA LEU A 31 -5.87 -1.46 0.95
C LEU A 31 -5.18 -1.74 2.28
N SER A 32 -4.43 -0.76 2.78
CA SER A 32 -3.96 -0.78 4.16
C SER A 32 -5.15 -0.66 5.12
N GLY A 33 -5.13 -1.45 6.21
CA GLY A 33 -6.22 -1.47 7.19
C GLY A 33 -6.16 -0.37 8.24
N ASP A 34 -5.07 0.39 8.26
CA ASP A 34 -4.75 1.44 9.23
C ASP A 34 -4.65 2.84 8.60
N VAL A 35 -5.27 3.01 7.45
CA VAL A 35 -5.30 4.25 6.69
C VAL A 35 -6.73 4.62 6.32
N LEU A 36 -7.08 5.89 6.49
CA LEU A 36 -8.23 6.50 5.82
C LEU A 36 -7.70 7.40 4.70
N LEU A 37 -8.02 7.05 3.47
CA LEU A 37 -7.66 7.81 2.29
C LEU A 37 -8.89 8.51 1.72
N LEU A 38 -8.86 9.83 1.68
CA LEU A 38 -9.94 10.67 1.17
C LEU A 38 -9.52 11.23 -0.18
N PHE A 39 -10.27 10.95 -1.22
CA PHE A 39 -9.96 11.39 -2.57
C PHE A 39 -11.21 11.37 -3.47
N ASN A 40 -11.11 12.02 -4.62
CA ASN A 40 -12.15 11.90 -5.64
C ASN A 40 -11.89 10.61 -6.47
N PRO A 41 -12.81 9.63 -6.47
CA PRO A 41 -12.63 8.38 -7.23
C PRO A 41 -12.44 8.59 -8.74
N LEU A 42 -12.83 9.75 -9.29
CA LEU A 42 -12.61 10.11 -10.69
C LEU A 42 -11.11 10.27 -11.04
N GLN A 43 -10.25 10.44 -10.07
CA GLN A 43 -8.80 10.54 -10.28
C GLN A 43 -8.15 9.19 -10.60
N ILE A 44 -8.80 8.09 -10.25
CA ILE A 44 -8.25 6.76 -10.54
C ILE A 44 -8.46 6.45 -12.01
N ASP A 45 -7.36 6.39 -12.75
CA ASP A 45 -7.35 5.84 -14.10
C ASP A 45 -7.24 4.32 -14.00
N ALA A 46 -8.30 3.63 -14.42
CA ALA A 46 -8.38 2.18 -14.42
C ALA A 46 -7.74 1.54 -15.66
N GLN A 47 -7.11 2.33 -16.54
CA GLN A 47 -6.38 1.82 -17.71
C GLN A 47 -4.91 1.60 -17.36
N PHE A 48 -4.59 0.40 -16.91
CA PHE A 48 -3.23 -0.04 -16.60
C PHE A 48 -3.06 -1.53 -16.90
N SER A 49 -1.83 -1.99 -16.96
CA SER A 49 -1.47 -3.41 -17.04
C SER A 49 -0.52 -3.75 -15.89
N GLY A 50 -0.77 -4.86 -15.21
CA GLY A 50 -0.04 -5.26 -14.01
C GLY A 50 -0.61 -4.60 -12.76
N ALA A 51 0.10 -3.68 -12.14
CA ALA A 51 -0.34 -2.95 -10.96
C ALA A 51 -0.53 -1.46 -11.22
N ALA A 52 -1.36 -0.81 -10.39
CA ALA A 52 -1.39 0.64 -10.24
C ALA A 52 -1.28 1.00 -8.75
N ALA A 53 -0.16 1.61 -8.39
CA ALA A 53 0.09 2.12 -7.06
C ALA A 53 -0.57 3.50 -6.90
N ILE A 54 -1.29 3.68 -5.83
CA ILE A 54 -1.95 4.94 -5.51
C ILE A 54 -1.05 5.74 -4.58
N SER A 55 -0.67 6.92 -5.01
CA SER A 55 0.16 7.85 -4.25
C SER A 55 -0.51 9.20 -4.06
N MET A 56 0.04 10.00 -3.18
CA MET A 56 -0.25 11.42 -3.06
C MET A 56 1.04 12.20 -2.77
N LYS A 57 1.03 13.50 -3.07
CA LYS A 57 2.16 14.36 -2.67
C LYS A 57 2.11 14.63 -1.17
N SER A 58 3.22 14.36 -0.51
CA SER A 58 3.39 14.57 0.92
C SER A 58 4.78 15.09 1.24
N PRO A 59 4.97 15.86 2.34
CA PRO A 59 6.30 16.28 2.77
C PRO A 59 7.25 15.09 2.92
N ALA A 60 8.51 15.25 2.49
CA ALA A 60 9.52 14.20 2.54
C ALA A 60 9.80 13.70 3.97
N GLU A 61 9.58 14.55 4.97
CA GLU A 61 9.67 14.17 6.39
C GLU A 61 8.65 13.11 6.81
N ILE A 62 7.49 13.07 6.16
CA ILE A 62 6.50 12.00 6.37
C ILE A 62 6.93 10.76 5.57
N GLY A 63 7.45 10.97 4.37
CA GLY A 63 7.87 9.89 3.48
C GLY A 63 8.94 8.96 4.05
N LYS A 64 9.82 9.44 4.95
CA LYS A 64 10.86 8.60 5.58
C LYS A 64 10.29 7.45 6.43
N ASP A 65 9.10 7.62 6.97
CA ASP A 65 8.44 6.64 7.86
C ASP A 65 7.47 5.73 7.10
N HIS A 66 7.26 6.00 5.83
CA HIS A 66 6.34 5.28 4.92
C HIS A 66 7.04 4.74 3.67
N GLY A 67 6.26 4.22 2.74
CA GLY A 67 6.72 3.93 1.39
C GLY A 67 6.74 5.19 0.52
N VAL A 68 7.70 5.29 -0.37
CA VAL A 68 7.81 6.36 -1.36
C VAL A 68 8.02 5.76 -2.74
N PHE A 69 7.29 6.23 -3.72
CA PHE A 69 7.51 5.85 -5.12
C PHE A 69 8.40 6.87 -5.82
N LEU A 70 9.41 6.38 -6.51
CA LEU A 70 10.17 7.17 -7.46
C LEU A 70 9.60 6.94 -8.86
N ASN A 71 9.15 8.01 -9.50
CA ASN A 71 8.62 7.99 -10.87
C ASN A 71 9.76 7.88 -11.88
N ASP A 72 9.54 7.22 -13.02
CA ASP A 72 10.51 7.08 -14.11
C ASP A 72 10.47 8.24 -15.14
N GLY A 73 9.62 9.23 -14.89
CA GLY A 73 9.40 10.37 -15.79
C GLY A 73 8.25 10.16 -16.79
N THR A 74 7.62 8.99 -16.76
CA THR A 74 6.37 8.68 -17.45
C THR A 74 5.23 8.61 -16.44
N ASP A 75 4.53 7.55 -16.32
CA ASP A 75 3.54 7.29 -15.26
C ASP A 75 3.79 5.94 -14.57
N HIS A 76 5.04 5.46 -14.62
CA HIS A 76 5.41 4.19 -14.00
C HIS A 76 6.37 4.38 -12.82
N VAL A 77 6.30 3.45 -11.89
CA VAL A 77 7.19 3.39 -10.73
C VAL A 77 8.55 2.90 -11.19
N LYS A 78 9.57 3.75 -11.03
CA LYS A 78 10.96 3.41 -11.25
C LYS A 78 11.53 2.59 -10.09
N LYS A 79 11.32 3.07 -8.86
CA LYS A 79 11.73 2.40 -7.62
C LYS A 79 10.64 2.51 -6.56
N PHE A 80 10.53 1.50 -5.73
CA PHE A 80 9.80 1.56 -4.48
C PHE A 80 10.80 1.67 -3.34
N LEU A 81 10.68 2.73 -2.55
CA LEU A 81 11.60 3.11 -1.48
C LEU A 81 10.86 2.95 -0.15
N HIS A 82 11.03 1.81 0.51
CA HIS A 82 10.33 1.52 1.76
C HIS A 82 11.12 2.04 2.95
N LYS A 83 10.54 2.99 3.70
CA LYS A 83 11.08 3.57 4.95
C LYS A 83 12.55 4.00 4.84
N GLN A 84 12.86 4.78 3.82
CA GLN A 84 14.23 5.23 3.57
C GLN A 84 14.54 6.54 4.30
N PRO A 85 15.77 6.73 4.82
CA PRO A 85 16.20 7.99 5.39
C PRO A 85 16.03 9.17 4.42
N LEU A 86 15.76 10.36 4.95
CA LEU A 86 15.54 11.57 4.14
C LEU A 86 16.70 11.84 3.17
N ASP A 87 17.95 11.69 3.63
CA ASP A 87 19.13 11.88 2.78
C ASP A 87 19.14 10.90 1.59
N THR A 88 18.67 9.68 1.78
CA THR A 88 18.53 8.69 0.71
C THR A 88 17.45 9.11 -0.29
N LEU A 89 16.30 9.58 0.19
CA LEU A 89 15.23 10.09 -0.67
C LEU A 89 15.69 11.28 -1.53
N LEU A 90 16.43 12.21 -0.91
CA LEU A 90 17.04 13.36 -1.61
C LEU A 90 18.07 12.92 -2.68
N ASN A 91 19.00 12.05 -2.30
CA ASN A 91 20.07 11.58 -3.19
C ASN A 91 19.54 10.77 -4.39
N LEU A 92 18.43 10.07 -4.23
CA LEU A 92 17.78 9.31 -5.30
C LEU A 92 16.86 10.18 -6.17
N GLY A 93 16.65 11.45 -5.81
CA GLY A 93 15.77 12.37 -6.54
C GLY A 93 14.28 12.07 -6.34
N ALA A 94 13.92 11.42 -5.22
CA ALA A 94 12.52 11.16 -4.89
C ALA A 94 11.81 12.40 -4.32
N VAL A 95 12.55 13.40 -3.89
CA VAL A 95 12.02 14.66 -3.37
C VAL A 95 11.97 15.69 -4.49
N ASN A 96 10.82 16.27 -4.75
CA ASN A 96 10.65 17.31 -5.76
C ASN A 96 11.11 18.70 -5.27
N ASP A 97 11.08 19.70 -6.13
CA ASP A 97 11.50 21.10 -5.83
C ASP A 97 10.67 21.76 -4.71
N GLN A 98 9.51 21.22 -4.39
CA GLN A 98 8.62 21.70 -3.30
C GLN A 98 8.85 20.98 -1.98
N GLY A 99 9.84 20.06 -1.92
CA GLY A 99 10.13 19.26 -0.74
C GLY A 99 9.18 18.07 -0.53
N ASN A 100 8.39 17.70 -1.55
CA ASN A 100 7.41 16.62 -1.47
C ASN A 100 7.90 15.35 -2.18
N VAL A 101 7.37 14.21 -1.74
CA VAL A 101 7.53 12.88 -2.31
C VAL A 101 6.20 12.34 -2.84
N ASP A 102 6.25 11.30 -3.67
CA ASP A 102 5.09 10.46 -3.98
C ASP A 102 4.91 9.41 -2.88
N LEU A 103 4.11 9.76 -1.87
CA LEU A 103 3.85 8.91 -0.71
C LEU A 103 3.00 7.70 -1.12
N ASP A 104 3.41 6.50 -0.68
CA ASP A 104 2.57 5.31 -0.76
C ASP A 104 1.38 5.44 0.18
N THR A 105 0.19 5.37 -0.36
CA THR A 105 -1.06 5.46 0.41
C THR A 105 -1.53 4.11 0.96
N GLY A 106 -0.77 3.05 0.73
CA GLY A 106 -1.18 1.70 1.08
C GLY A 106 -2.32 1.14 0.21
N ALA A 107 -2.58 1.76 -0.94
CA ALA A 107 -3.60 1.32 -1.88
C ALA A 107 -2.97 0.92 -3.22
N VAL A 108 -3.25 -0.32 -3.67
CA VAL A 108 -2.72 -0.87 -4.93
C VAL A 108 -3.83 -1.60 -5.68
N LEU A 109 -3.99 -1.29 -6.94
CA LEU A 109 -4.85 -2.03 -7.86
C LEU A 109 -4.00 -3.05 -8.62
N CYS A 110 -4.50 -4.27 -8.77
CA CYS A 110 -3.88 -5.34 -9.54
C CYS A 110 -4.83 -5.81 -10.63
N ASP A 111 -4.39 -5.89 -11.87
CA ASP A 111 -5.20 -6.45 -12.95
C ASP A 111 -5.36 -7.98 -12.81
N ALA A 112 -6.27 -8.58 -13.58
CA ALA A 112 -6.56 -9.99 -13.51
C ALA A 112 -5.34 -10.88 -13.84
N ASN A 113 -4.42 -10.42 -14.70
CA ASN A 113 -3.22 -11.16 -15.04
C ASN A 113 -2.23 -11.20 -13.88
N LEU A 114 -2.02 -10.05 -13.21
CA LEU A 114 -1.18 -9.99 -12.02
C LEU A 114 -1.78 -10.81 -10.88
N VAL A 115 -3.10 -10.73 -10.65
CA VAL A 115 -3.81 -11.55 -9.64
C VAL A 115 -3.61 -13.04 -9.92
N SER A 116 -3.75 -13.47 -11.19
CA SER A 116 -3.52 -14.86 -11.59
C SER A 116 -2.06 -15.29 -11.36
N ALA A 117 -1.10 -14.40 -11.64
CA ALA A 117 0.31 -14.65 -11.38
C ALA A 117 0.60 -14.79 -9.87
N LEU A 118 0.06 -13.87 -9.05
CA LEU A 118 0.16 -13.96 -7.58
C LEU A 118 -0.44 -15.27 -7.05
N PHE A 119 -1.64 -15.64 -7.54
CA PHE A 119 -2.29 -16.88 -7.13
C PHE A 119 -1.48 -18.12 -7.52
N SER A 120 -0.76 -18.10 -8.64
CA SER A 120 0.09 -19.22 -9.08
C SER A 120 1.24 -19.53 -8.11
N LEU A 121 1.66 -18.57 -7.27
CA LEU A 121 2.67 -18.79 -6.24
C LEU A 121 2.22 -19.81 -5.19
N ILE A 122 0.92 -19.86 -4.91
CA ILE A 122 0.32 -20.71 -3.87
C ILE A 122 -0.61 -21.79 -4.41
N SER A 123 -0.78 -21.91 -5.73
CA SER A 123 -1.74 -22.83 -6.34
C SER A 123 -1.13 -23.72 -7.41
N ASP A 124 -1.81 -24.84 -7.69
CA ASP A 124 -1.59 -25.71 -8.84
C ASP A 124 -2.95 -26.04 -9.47
N HIS A 125 -3.03 -25.94 -10.78
CA HIS A 125 -4.26 -26.26 -11.53
C HIS A 125 -5.52 -25.51 -11.06
N GLY A 126 -5.34 -24.29 -10.50
CA GLY A 126 -6.43 -23.45 -10.02
C GLY A 126 -6.90 -23.75 -8.58
N GLU A 127 -6.26 -24.68 -7.89
CA GLU A 127 -6.53 -25.00 -6.49
C GLU A 127 -5.33 -24.66 -5.60
N VAL A 128 -5.57 -24.26 -4.34
CA VAL A 128 -4.50 -23.96 -3.38
C VAL A 128 -3.69 -25.22 -3.11
N ASN A 129 -2.38 -25.14 -3.32
CA ASN A 129 -1.44 -26.16 -2.94
C ASN A 129 -0.88 -25.87 -1.54
N GLU A 130 -1.17 -26.72 -0.59
CA GLU A 130 -0.81 -26.51 0.82
C GLU A 130 0.70 -26.31 1.04
N LYS A 131 1.55 -27.04 0.33
CA LYS A 131 3.03 -26.92 0.45
C LYS A 131 3.52 -25.58 -0.07
N LYS A 132 2.96 -25.11 -1.20
CA LYS A 132 3.27 -23.77 -1.74
C LYS A 132 2.76 -22.70 -0.80
N TYR A 133 1.54 -22.83 -0.30
CA TYR A 133 0.94 -21.87 0.63
C TYR A 133 1.82 -21.72 1.88
N GLN A 134 2.16 -22.80 2.54
CA GLN A 134 3.00 -22.81 3.74
C GLN A 134 4.41 -22.26 3.50
N MET A 135 4.95 -22.35 2.29
CA MET A 135 6.24 -21.76 1.95
C MET A 135 6.21 -20.22 2.02
N PHE A 136 5.10 -19.59 1.62
CA PHE A 136 4.97 -18.11 1.65
C PHE A 136 4.32 -17.60 2.93
N VAL A 137 3.43 -18.36 3.54
CA VAL A 137 2.65 -17.96 4.72
C VAL A 137 3.19 -18.66 5.96
N ASN A 138 4.24 -18.11 6.54
CA ASN A 138 4.86 -18.61 7.76
C ASN A 138 5.65 -17.52 8.49
N GLU A 139 5.95 -17.75 9.78
CA GLU A 139 6.64 -16.78 10.63
C GLU A 139 8.14 -16.62 10.32
N GLN A 140 8.74 -17.54 9.58
CA GLN A 140 10.18 -17.48 9.26
C GLN A 140 10.44 -16.51 8.13
N SER A 141 9.76 -16.67 7.00
CA SER A 141 9.95 -15.83 5.82
C SER A 141 9.27 -14.46 5.96
N ARG A 142 8.13 -14.36 6.68
CA ARG A 142 7.37 -13.13 6.93
C ARG A 142 7.28 -12.22 5.70
N ILE A 143 6.80 -12.79 4.60
CA ILE A 143 6.67 -12.08 3.33
C ILE A 143 5.73 -10.88 3.51
N SER A 144 6.20 -9.72 3.09
CA SER A 144 5.46 -8.45 3.15
C SER A 144 4.86 -8.12 1.78
N PHE A 145 3.61 -7.63 1.76
CA PHE A 145 3.02 -7.17 0.51
C PHE A 145 3.83 -5.99 -0.07
N TYR A 146 4.10 -4.98 0.73
CA TYR A 146 4.80 -3.77 0.27
C TYR A 146 6.28 -4.03 -0.01
N GLY A 147 6.99 -4.67 0.91
CA GLY A 147 8.42 -4.92 0.79
C GLY A 147 8.78 -6.00 -0.22
N ASP A 148 7.92 -6.99 -0.42
CA ASP A 148 8.26 -8.14 -1.27
C ASP A 148 7.48 -8.20 -2.59
N PHE A 149 6.15 -7.97 -2.59
CA PHE A 149 5.39 -8.09 -3.83
C PHE A 149 5.44 -6.84 -4.73
N LEU A 150 5.58 -5.64 -4.18
CA LEU A 150 5.67 -4.42 -4.98
C LEU A 150 7.06 -4.19 -5.58
N TYR A 151 8.12 -4.63 -4.90
CA TYR A 151 9.49 -4.37 -5.30
C TYR A 151 9.83 -4.86 -6.73
N PRO A 152 9.49 -6.10 -7.14
CA PRO A 152 9.76 -6.59 -8.48
C PRO A 152 9.00 -5.87 -9.60
N LEU A 153 7.96 -5.12 -9.28
CA LEU A 153 7.12 -4.41 -10.25
C LEU A 153 7.71 -3.05 -10.66
N ALA A 154 8.72 -2.56 -9.95
CA ALA A 154 9.40 -1.32 -10.26
C ALA A 154 10.39 -1.51 -11.42
N SER A 155 10.41 -0.58 -12.38
CA SER A 155 11.13 -0.74 -13.65
C SER A 155 12.66 -0.76 -13.52
N ASP A 156 13.22 -0.18 -12.44
CA ASP A 156 14.68 -0.12 -12.17
C ASP A 156 15.05 -1.00 -10.94
N SER A 157 14.32 -2.09 -10.73
CA SER A 157 14.63 -3.08 -9.71
C SER A 157 15.47 -4.23 -10.31
N THR A 158 16.33 -4.82 -9.49
CA THR A 158 17.11 -6.01 -9.84
C THR A 158 16.97 -7.08 -8.77
N LEU A 159 17.13 -8.35 -9.15
CA LEU A 159 17.09 -9.46 -8.18
C LEU A 159 18.15 -9.31 -7.09
N GLU A 160 19.34 -8.82 -7.44
CA GLU A 160 20.41 -8.60 -6.46
C GLU A 160 20.03 -7.55 -5.42
N GLN A 161 19.49 -6.41 -5.86
CA GLN A 161 18.99 -5.37 -4.94
C GLN A 161 17.85 -5.90 -4.09
N TYR A 162 16.90 -6.62 -4.70
CA TYR A 162 15.76 -7.20 -4.01
C TYR A 162 16.18 -8.17 -2.89
N TYR A 163 17.22 -8.97 -3.11
CA TYR A 163 17.76 -9.84 -2.06
C TYR A 163 18.34 -9.08 -0.88
N ASN A 164 18.79 -7.85 -1.09
CA ASN A 164 19.38 -7.00 -0.05
C ASN A 164 18.36 -6.04 0.61
N GLU A 165 17.10 -6.01 0.13
CA GLU A 165 16.06 -5.19 0.75
C GLU A 165 15.78 -5.66 2.19
N GLN A 166 15.56 -4.70 3.08
CA GLN A 166 15.28 -4.96 4.49
C GLN A 166 14.00 -5.81 4.64
N PRO A 167 14.07 -7.00 5.24
CA PRO A 167 12.90 -7.83 5.45
C PRO A 167 12.07 -7.34 6.65
N GLU A 168 10.79 -7.70 6.70
CA GLU A 168 9.93 -7.49 7.89
C GLU A 168 10.36 -8.39 9.07
N GLY A 169 10.97 -9.53 8.79
CA GLY A 169 11.56 -10.44 9.76
C GLY A 169 13.08 -10.40 9.76
N THR A 170 13.68 -11.55 9.80
CA THR A 170 15.14 -11.75 9.71
C THR A 170 15.53 -12.34 8.37
N TYR A 171 16.75 -12.06 7.92
CA TYR A 171 17.29 -12.75 6.75
C TYR A 171 17.42 -14.26 7.04
N CYS A 172 16.83 -15.08 6.16
CA CYS A 172 16.92 -16.52 6.22
C CYS A 172 16.89 -17.13 4.80
N GLU A 173 17.26 -18.40 4.67
CA GLU A 173 17.25 -19.08 3.37
C GLU A 173 15.85 -19.21 2.79
N GLU A 174 14.85 -19.44 3.63
CA GLU A 174 13.44 -19.54 3.25
C GLU A 174 12.95 -18.24 2.60
N LEU A 175 13.31 -17.09 3.16
CA LEU A 175 13.00 -15.78 2.58
C LEU A 175 13.63 -15.63 1.19
N MET A 176 14.89 -16.03 1.03
CA MET A 176 15.58 -15.93 -0.27
C MET A 176 14.92 -16.83 -1.33
N VAL A 177 14.47 -18.02 -0.94
CA VAL A 177 13.71 -18.91 -1.83
C VAL A 177 12.39 -18.29 -2.24
N CYS A 178 11.67 -17.68 -1.30
CA CYS A 178 10.41 -16.97 -1.57
C CYS A 178 10.65 -15.77 -2.50
N ARG A 179 11.62 -14.90 -2.19
CA ARG A 179 11.98 -13.74 -3.00
C ARG A 179 12.34 -14.12 -4.43
N LYS A 180 13.10 -15.19 -4.62
CA LYS A 180 13.41 -15.70 -5.96
C LYS A 180 12.13 -16.02 -6.75
N LYS A 181 11.22 -16.78 -6.16
CA LYS A 181 9.96 -17.17 -6.82
C LYS A 181 9.05 -15.97 -7.10
N ILE A 182 8.95 -15.04 -6.15
CA ILE A 182 8.22 -13.79 -6.33
C ILE A 182 8.81 -13.00 -7.51
N TRP A 183 10.13 -12.85 -7.54
CA TRP A 183 10.82 -12.16 -8.63
C TRP A 183 10.55 -12.81 -10.00
N GLU A 184 10.79 -14.11 -10.14
CA GLU A 184 10.56 -14.86 -11.38
C GLU A 184 9.12 -14.74 -11.89
N THR A 185 8.17 -14.56 -10.97
CA THR A 185 6.74 -14.43 -11.29
C THR A 185 6.37 -13.00 -11.66
N LEU A 186 6.88 -12.00 -10.94
CA LEU A 186 6.37 -10.62 -10.97
C LEU A 186 7.22 -9.65 -11.79
N CYS A 187 8.52 -9.86 -11.99
CA CYS A 187 9.42 -8.90 -12.66
C CYS A 187 9.05 -8.58 -14.13
N LYS A 188 8.14 -9.33 -14.72
CA LYS A 188 7.59 -9.09 -16.07
C LYS A 188 6.41 -8.13 -16.09
N PHE A 189 5.83 -7.81 -14.94
CA PHE A 189 4.76 -6.84 -14.81
C PHE A 189 5.31 -5.46 -14.52
N GLN A 190 4.50 -4.45 -14.77
CA GLN A 190 4.82 -3.05 -14.49
C GLN A 190 3.87 -2.50 -13.45
N MET A 191 4.28 -1.42 -12.81
CA MET A 191 3.48 -0.71 -11.83
C MET A 191 3.31 0.75 -12.26
N LYS A 192 2.08 1.09 -12.63
CA LYS A 192 1.68 2.47 -12.93
C LYS A 192 1.61 3.26 -11.63
N LEU A 193 2.01 4.52 -11.66
CA LEU A 193 1.88 5.45 -10.53
C LEU A 193 0.67 6.37 -10.76
N VAL A 194 -0.31 6.32 -9.87
CA VAL A 194 -1.48 7.20 -9.88
C VAL A 194 -1.38 8.14 -8.69
N CYS A 195 -1.03 9.41 -8.96
CA CYS A 195 -0.92 10.43 -7.93
C CYS A 195 -2.25 11.16 -7.75
N LEU A 196 -2.86 11.02 -6.58
CA LEU A 196 -4.10 11.68 -6.22
C LEU A 196 -3.85 13.14 -5.83
N SER A 197 -4.66 14.07 -6.35
CA SER A 197 -4.62 15.50 -5.98
C SER A 197 -5.95 16.19 -6.33
N PRO A 198 -6.67 16.78 -5.37
CA PRO A 198 -6.39 16.73 -3.93
C PRO A 198 -6.68 15.36 -3.32
N ALA A 199 -5.99 15.04 -2.22
CA ALA A 199 -6.24 13.87 -1.40
C ALA A 199 -5.77 14.13 0.04
N GLU A 200 -6.37 13.42 1.00
CA GLU A 200 -5.97 13.42 2.40
C GLU A 200 -5.64 11.98 2.83
N PHE A 201 -4.57 11.85 3.58
CA PHE A 201 -4.06 10.57 4.09
C PHE A 201 -3.99 10.65 5.62
N ILE A 202 -4.81 9.86 6.27
CA ILE A 202 -4.88 9.81 7.74
C ILE A 202 -4.42 8.42 8.16
N HIS A 203 -3.24 8.36 8.77
CA HIS A 203 -2.66 7.11 9.25
C HIS A 203 -2.91 6.96 10.76
N PHE A 204 -3.29 5.76 11.20
CA PHE A 204 -3.57 5.43 12.60
C PHE A 204 -3.11 4.00 12.95
N GLY A 205 -1.97 3.59 12.42
CA GLY A 205 -1.38 2.27 12.58
C GLY A 205 -0.89 1.93 14.00
N THR A 206 -0.77 2.96 14.87
CA THR A 206 -0.39 2.77 16.26
C THR A 206 -1.45 3.30 17.22
N THR A 207 -1.52 2.74 18.44
CA THR A 207 -2.40 3.26 19.49
C THR A 207 -2.12 4.73 19.80
N THR A 208 -0.86 5.16 19.70
CA THR A 208 -0.46 6.55 19.95
C THR A 208 -1.01 7.49 18.88
N GLU A 209 -0.91 7.11 17.59
CA GLU A 209 -1.49 7.89 16.49
C GLU A 209 -3.00 7.96 16.59
N LEU A 210 -3.67 6.84 16.89
CA LEU A 210 -5.11 6.83 17.09
C LEU A 210 -5.54 7.74 18.26
N LEU A 211 -4.83 7.68 19.39
CA LEU A 211 -5.11 8.57 20.53
C LEU A 211 -4.93 10.04 20.14
N LYS A 212 -3.83 10.37 19.47
CA LYS A 212 -3.53 11.72 19.02
C LYS A 212 -4.62 12.24 18.07
N LEU A 213 -5.00 11.42 17.10
CA LEU A 213 -6.10 11.73 16.17
C LEU A 213 -7.40 12.04 16.92
N LEU A 214 -7.77 11.23 17.92
CA LEU A 214 -9.04 11.36 18.64
C LEU A 214 -9.05 12.47 19.71
N THR A 215 -7.90 12.89 20.20
CA THR A 215 -7.81 13.85 21.35
C THR A 215 -7.24 15.20 20.97
N GLU A 216 -6.31 15.27 20.02
CA GLU A 216 -5.57 16.49 19.68
C GLU A 216 -5.93 17.00 18.27
N GLU A 217 -6.01 16.11 17.29
CA GLU A 217 -6.12 16.45 15.86
C GLU A 217 -7.54 16.33 15.30
N ILE A 218 -8.51 15.84 16.09
CA ILE A 218 -9.86 15.58 15.58
C ILE A 218 -10.54 16.84 15.01
N ASN A 219 -10.20 18.01 15.53
CA ASN A 219 -10.74 19.27 15.04
C ASN A 219 -10.26 19.62 13.62
N ASP A 220 -9.10 19.09 13.19
CA ASP A 220 -8.57 19.29 11.85
C ASP A 220 -9.41 18.55 10.80
N TYR A 221 -10.24 17.61 11.26
CA TYR A 221 -11.13 16.79 10.43
C TYR A 221 -12.61 17.12 10.59
N GLU A 222 -12.96 18.32 11.06
CA GLU A 222 -14.36 18.78 11.18
C GLU A 222 -15.13 18.71 9.85
N PHE A 223 -14.42 18.83 8.72
CA PHE A 223 -15.01 18.71 7.39
C PHE A 223 -15.57 17.30 7.09
N LEU A 224 -15.18 16.29 7.88
CA LEU A 224 -15.72 14.93 7.87
C LEU A 224 -16.90 14.76 8.84
N ASP A 225 -17.37 15.84 9.46
CA ASP A 225 -18.33 15.85 10.57
C ASP A 225 -17.82 15.04 11.81
N TRP A 226 -16.49 14.88 11.92
CA TRP A 226 -15.88 14.29 13.09
C TRP A 226 -15.88 15.28 14.24
N LYS A 227 -16.32 14.79 15.40
CA LYS A 227 -16.40 15.57 16.63
C LYS A 227 -15.73 14.82 17.76
N PRO A 228 -15.11 15.52 18.72
CA PRO A 228 -14.58 14.88 19.91
C PRO A 228 -15.71 14.28 20.74
N VAL A 229 -16.08 13.03 20.44
CA VAL A 229 -17.08 12.28 21.20
C VAL A 229 -16.36 11.41 22.23
N VAL A 230 -15.69 12.04 23.17
CA VAL A 230 -15.21 11.34 24.36
C VAL A 230 -16.35 11.31 25.37
N CYS A 231 -17.11 10.22 25.38
CA CYS A 231 -18.03 9.94 26.49
C CYS A 231 -17.24 9.53 27.73
N ALA A 232 -16.52 10.46 28.35
CA ALA A 232 -15.80 10.25 29.60
C ALA A 232 -16.70 9.90 30.79
N ASN A 233 -18.02 10.01 30.62
CA ASN A 233 -19.00 9.82 31.70
C ASN A 233 -19.26 8.36 32.09
N ARG A 234 -18.55 7.39 31.51
CA ARG A 234 -18.67 5.95 31.86
C ARG A 234 -17.37 5.23 32.11
N ALA A 235 -16.25 5.96 32.24
CA ALA A 235 -15.02 5.39 32.77
C ALA A 235 -15.13 5.40 34.31
N ILE A 236 -15.70 4.36 34.89
CA ILE A 236 -15.62 4.01 36.30
C ILE A 236 -14.68 2.81 36.40
#